data_367cc30ee56ba49940fc12e1be39758f
#
_entry.id   367cc30ee56ba49940fc12e1be39758f
#
_cell.length_a   1.000
_cell.length_b   1.000
_cell.length_c   1.000
_cell.angle_alpha   90.00
_cell.angle_beta   90.00
_cell.angle_gamma   90.00
#
_symmetry.space_group_name_H-M   'P 1'
#
loop_
_entity.id
_entity.type
_entity.pdbx_description
1 polymer ?
#
loop_
_entity_poly.entity_id
_entity_poly.type
_entity_poly.pdbx_seq_one_letter_code
_entity_poly.pdbx_strand_id
1 'polypeptide(L)'
;LADLVKPYGGIIIWRCFVYNCTQDWRDYKTDRARSGYDNFKAMDGDYHDNVILQIKNGPMDFQIREPIHPLMGGLRKTNQMLEVQIAQEYTGHQIDVCYLMPMFKEVLEYHTYCTNHPEEDDRQQAGAGDQVKDIVSGRTFGNQKSGIKGKTCPLFCDFLTELSSEEIAKEWARLTFDTDEEAVDTIVKILMESRAVYEKYTSPLGIGWMVTPGFHYGCSVDGYEYSRWGTYHRADHLGIGVDRSSHGTGYAQQYYPENAEKYEDPAKCPEELLLFFHHIPYTWKLSSGQSLIQYIYDSHFEGYEEAEGMAKAFAGLKGRIPEDSYSNISERFELQLQNAREWRDQVNSYFFRKSGIPDEKGRTIY
;
A
#
# COMPACT_ATOMS: atom_id res chain seq x y z
N LEU A 1 22.49 18.66 -14.73
CA LEU A 1 22.95 18.31 -13.38
C LEU A 1 23.77 17.02 -13.38
N ALA A 2 23.30 15.94 -14.04
CA ALA A 2 23.98 14.66 -14.09
C ALA A 2 25.45 14.80 -14.56
N ASP A 3 25.68 15.52 -15.65
CA ASP A 3 27.04 15.76 -16.17
C ASP A 3 27.93 16.56 -15.22
N LEU A 4 27.34 17.48 -14.47
CA LEU A 4 28.09 18.32 -13.53
C LEU A 4 28.63 17.52 -12.34
N VAL A 5 27.89 16.51 -11.87
CA VAL A 5 28.30 15.73 -10.69
C VAL A 5 29.06 14.47 -11.07
N LYS A 6 28.90 13.97 -12.30
CA LYS A 6 29.52 12.72 -12.78
C LYS A 6 31.07 12.67 -12.62
N PRO A 7 31.84 13.74 -12.91
CA PRO A 7 33.29 13.73 -12.72
C PRO A 7 33.73 13.52 -11.27
N TYR A 8 32.84 13.77 -10.32
CA TYR A 8 33.08 13.59 -8.89
C TYR A 8 32.51 12.28 -8.33
N GLY A 9 32.03 11.36 -9.21
CA GLY A 9 31.34 10.14 -8.80
C GLY A 9 29.93 10.39 -8.26
N GLY A 10 29.37 11.58 -8.51
CA GLY A 10 28.03 11.98 -8.05
C GLY A 10 26.93 11.31 -8.87
N ILE A 11 25.81 11.10 -8.22
CA ILE A 11 24.58 10.56 -8.80
C ILE A 11 23.43 11.54 -8.61
N ILE A 12 22.42 11.41 -9.46
CA ILE A 12 21.15 12.11 -9.35
C ILE A 12 20.05 11.11 -9.09
N ILE A 13 19.33 11.27 -8.00
CA ILE A 13 18.10 10.52 -7.74
C ILE A 13 16.93 11.43 -8.13
N TRP A 14 16.11 10.96 -9.07
CA TRP A 14 14.95 11.69 -9.55
C TRP A 14 13.68 10.92 -9.21
N ARG A 15 12.83 11.52 -8.39
CA ARG A 15 11.58 10.91 -7.95
C ARG A 15 10.55 10.91 -9.07
N CYS A 16 10.08 9.72 -9.47
CA CYS A 16 9.03 9.53 -10.47
C CYS A 16 7.65 9.74 -9.88
N PHE A 17 7.39 10.97 -9.43
CA PHE A 17 6.12 11.33 -8.85
C PHE A 17 5.58 12.57 -9.53
N VAL A 18 4.46 12.42 -10.21
CA VAL A 18 3.79 13.52 -10.93
C VAL A 18 2.35 13.59 -10.47
N TYR A 19 2.00 14.71 -9.84
CA TYR A 19 0.61 15.09 -9.64
C TYR A 19 0.20 16.10 -10.71
N ASN A 20 -0.66 15.66 -11.62
CA ASN A 20 -1.36 16.61 -12.48
C ASN A 20 -2.56 17.17 -11.75
N CYS A 21 -2.38 18.25 -10.99
CA CYS A 21 -3.45 18.90 -10.24
C CYS A 21 -4.45 19.69 -11.11
N THR A 22 -4.21 19.79 -12.42
CA THR A 22 -5.15 20.39 -13.37
C THR A 22 -6.12 19.37 -13.96
N GLN A 23 -5.89 18.09 -13.71
CA GLN A 23 -6.76 17.01 -14.17
C GLN A 23 -8.13 17.12 -13.49
N ASP A 24 -9.20 17.19 -14.30
CA ASP A 24 -10.56 17.20 -13.76
C ASP A 24 -10.95 15.79 -13.31
N TRP A 25 -11.14 15.61 -12.01
CA TRP A 25 -11.54 14.34 -11.42
C TRP A 25 -12.93 13.84 -11.90
N ARG A 26 -13.74 14.72 -12.45
CA ARG A 26 -15.06 14.38 -13.05
C ARG A 26 -14.91 13.77 -14.44
N ASP A 27 -13.76 13.90 -15.06
CA ASP A 27 -13.45 13.20 -16.29
C ASP A 27 -13.01 11.75 -15.96
N TYR A 28 -13.94 10.82 -16.12
CA TYR A 28 -13.72 9.40 -15.84
C TYR A 28 -12.73 8.71 -16.80
N LYS A 29 -12.28 9.39 -17.85
CA LYS A 29 -11.24 8.89 -18.75
C LYS A 29 -9.83 9.25 -18.30
N THR A 30 -9.69 10.17 -17.36
CA THR A 30 -8.40 10.54 -16.78
C THR A 30 -8.17 9.81 -15.46
N ASP A 31 -6.91 9.43 -15.21
CA ASP A 31 -6.55 8.71 -14.00
C ASP A 31 -5.17 9.14 -13.51
N ARG A 32 -5.09 9.59 -12.27
CA ARG A 32 -3.82 9.99 -11.67
C ARG A 32 -2.87 8.82 -11.47
N ALA A 33 -3.39 7.59 -11.33
CA ALA A 33 -2.56 6.40 -11.25
C ALA A 33 -1.67 6.20 -12.49
N ARG A 34 -2.14 6.69 -13.67
CA ARG A 34 -1.38 6.64 -14.92
C ARG A 34 -0.22 7.63 -14.99
N SER A 35 -0.30 8.73 -14.23
CA SER A 35 0.56 9.90 -14.45
C SER A 35 2.06 9.59 -14.37
N GLY A 36 2.48 8.76 -13.42
CA GLY A 36 3.89 8.35 -13.31
C GLY A 36 4.36 7.63 -14.58
N TYR A 37 3.64 6.61 -14.98
CA TYR A 37 4.00 5.82 -16.16
C TYR A 37 3.98 6.64 -17.45
N ASP A 38 2.90 7.36 -17.71
CA ASP A 38 2.72 8.16 -18.93
C ASP A 38 3.81 9.24 -19.09
N ASN A 39 4.32 9.79 -17.99
CA ASN A 39 5.37 10.80 -18.03
C ASN A 39 6.80 10.23 -18.14
N PHE A 40 7.08 9.08 -17.54
CA PHE A 40 8.46 8.59 -17.43
C PHE A 40 8.79 7.45 -18.39
N LYS A 41 7.81 6.61 -18.79
CA LYS A 41 8.06 5.49 -19.72
C LYS A 41 8.61 5.95 -21.07
N ALA A 42 8.09 7.03 -21.61
CA ALA A 42 8.52 7.56 -22.91
C ALA A 42 9.98 8.05 -22.92
N MET A 43 10.56 8.32 -21.75
CA MET A 43 11.94 8.79 -21.59
C MET A 43 12.91 7.66 -21.19
N ASP A 44 12.48 6.39 -21.27
CA ASP A 44 13.31 5.26 -20.90
C ASP A 44 14.55 5.15 -21.81
N GLY A 45 15.73 5.30 -21.23
CA GLY A 45 17.02 5.31 -21.92
C GLY A 45 17.56 6.71 -22.26
N ASP A 46 16.78 7.78 -22.10
CA ASP A 46 17.24 9.15 -22.34
C ASP A 46 18.01 9.73 -21.14
N TYR A 47 17.97 9.07 -20.01
CA TYR A 47 18.68 9.49 -18.81
C TYR A 47 20.15 9.08 -18.85
N HIS A 48 21.02 9.93 -18.27
CA HIS A 48 22.42 9.58 -18.06
C HIS A 48 22.57 8.38 -17.13
N ASP A 49 23.67 7.63 -17.29
CA ASP A 49 23.98 6.43 -16.51
C ASP A 49 24.13 6.65 -14.99
N ASN A 50 24.37 7.91 -14.57
CA ASN A 50 24.40 8.31 -13.16
C ASN A 50 23.08 8.91 -12.65
N VAL A 51 21.99 8.74 -13.39
CA VAL A 51 20.62 9.07 -12.95
C VAL A 51 19.90 7.78 -12.52
N ILE A 52 19.23 7.84 -11.38
CA ILE A 52 18.39 6.76 -10.84
C ILE A 52 16.99 7.31 -10.68
N LEU A 53 16.00 6.65 -11.27
CA LEU A 53 14.61 6.97 -11.09
C LEU A 53 14.07 6.29 -9.82
N GLN A 54 13.61 7.09 -8.87
CA GLN A 54 13.02 6.65 -7.61
C GLN A 54 11.52 6.48 -7.79
N ILE A 55 11.05 5.25 -7.70
CA ILE A 55 9.68 4.85 -8.00
C ILE A 55 9.00 4.39 -6.71
N LYS A 56 7.84 4.96 -6.37
CA LYS A 56 7.00 4.51 -5.26
C LYS A 56 6.56 3.05 -5.50
N ASN A 57 6.35 2.33 -4.41
CA ASN A 57 5.83 0.95 -4.49
C ASN A 57 4.48 0.86 -5.21
N GLY A 58 3.61 1.86 -5.07
CA GLY A 58 2.32 1.96 -5.75
C GLY A 58 2.18 3.25 -6.57
N PRO A 59 1.17 3.33 -7.46
CA PRO A 59 1.01 4.46 -8.39
C PRO A 59 0.38 5.70 -7.75
N MET A 60 -0.27 5.56 -6.58
CA MET A 60 -0.99 6.65 -5.93
C MET A 60 -0.11 7.36 -4.91
N ASP A 61 -0.13 6.95 -3.65
CA ASP A 61 0.63 7.63 -2.60
C ASP A 61 0.74 6.83 -1.30
N PHE A 62 1.25 5.60 -1.36
CA PHE A 62 1.42 4.75 -0.18
C PHE A 62 0.13 4.49 0.61
N GLN A 63 -0.98 4.32 -0.12
CA GLN A 63 -2.25 3.90 0.48
C GLN A 63 -2.13 2.51 1.09
N ILE A 64 -3.08 2.12 1.93
CA ILE A 64 -3.03 0.83 2.63
C ILE A 64 -2.86 -0.35 1.66
N ARG A 65 -3.50 -0.27 0.48
CA ARG A 65 -3.39 -1.26 -0.58
C ARG A 65 -3.33 -0.57 -1.94
N GLU A 66 -2.21 -0.74 -2.63
CA GLU A 66 -2.02 -0.31 -4.01
C GLU A 66 -1.37 -1.46 -4.80
N PRO A 67 -1.62 -1.58 -6.10
CA PRO A 67 -0.83 -2.48 -6.94
C PRO A 67 0.60 -1.95 -7.07
N ILE A 68 1.52 -2.81 -7.46
CA ILE A 68 2.90 -2.40 -7.73
C ILE A 68 2.93 -1.41 -8.90
N HIS A 69 3.73 -0.36 -8.79
CA HIS A 69 3.84 0.66 -9.84
C HIS A 69 4.34 0.06 -11.16
N PRO A 70 3.66 0.22 -12.30
CA PRO A 70 4.01 -0.43 -13.57
C PRO A 70 5.35 0.03 -14.18
N LEU A 71 5.94 1.12 -13.70
CA LEU A 71 7.32 1.49 -14.07
C LEU A 71 8.35 0.47 -13.55
N MET A 72 8.06 -0.26 -12.46
CA MET A 72 8.92 -1.36 -12.01
C MET A 72 8.94 -2.46 -13.07
N GLY A 73 10.11 -2.72 -13.64
CA GLY A 73 10.26 -3.59 -14.82
C GLY A 73 9.81 -2.96 -16.14
N GLY A 74 8.96 -1.92 -16.11
CA GLY A 74 8.56 -1.17 -17.30
C GLY A 74 9.67 -0.28 -17.86
N LEU A 75 10.59 0.22 -17.02
CA LEU A 75 11.80 0.92 -17.47
C LEU A 75 12.92 -0.12 -17.69
N ARG A 76 13.38 -0.26 -18.95
CA ARG A 76 14.35 -1.29 -19.33
C ARG A 76 15.78 -0.77 -19.48
N LYS A 77 15.93 0.52 -19.73
CA LYS A 77 17.21 1.16 -20.07
C LYS A 77 17.69 2.13 -19.00
N THR A 78 16.84 2.48 -18.05
CA THR A 78 17.12 3.47 -17.01
C THR A 78 17.26 2.80 -15.64
N ASN A 79 18.19 3.29 -14.82
CA ASN A 79 18.37 2.77 -13.46
C ASN A 79 17.14 3.11 -12.61
N GLN A 80 16.72 2.16 -11.78
CA GLN A 80 15.53 2.25 -10.94
C GLN A 80 15.88 2.01 -9.48
N MET A 81 15.14 2.63 -8.58
CA MET A 81 15.12 2.30 -7.15
C MET A 81 13.70 2.31 -6.62
N LEU A 82 13.43 1.45 -5.65
CA LEU A 82 12.14 1.38 -4.96
C LEU A 82 12.08 2.44 -3.86
N GLU A 83 10.96 3.15 -3.80
CA GLU A 83 10.59 4.01 -2.68
C GLU A 83 9.46 3.38 -1.87
N VAL A 84 9.72 3.17 -0.57
CA VAL A 84 8.72 2.77 0.42
C VAL A 84 8.59 3.83 1.48
N GLN A 85 7.41 3.99 2.07
CA GLN A 85 7.17 4.98 3.10
C GLN A 85 7.12 4.36 4.50
N ILE A 86 7.99 4.81 5.38
CA ILE A 86 8.06 4.41 6.80
C ILE A 86 7.15 5.28 7.67
N ALA A 87 6.91 6.52 7.24
CA ALA A 87 6.18 7.53 8.03
C ALA A 87 4.70 7.17 8.26
N GLN A 88 4.16 6.22 7.51
CA GLN A 88 2.79 5.74 7.64
C GLN A 88 1.73 6.84 7.48
N GLU A 89 1.92 7.73 6.50
CA GLU A 89 1.03 8.89 6.27
C GLU A 89 -0.44 8.49 6.10
N TYR A 90 -0.71 7.35 5.44
CA TYR A 90 -2.05 6.81 5.20
C TYR A 90 -2.33 5.50 5.95
N THR A 91 -1.40 5.07 6.78
CA THR A 91 -1.45 3.79 7.50
C THR A 91 -1.35 3.97 9.00
N GLY A 92 -2.06 4.97 9.52
CA GLY A 92 -2.24 5.19 10.96
C GLY A 92 -1.27 6.17 11.62
N HIS A 93 -0.43 6.92 10.88
CA HIS A 93 0.46 7.96 11.39
C HIS A 93 1.36 7.50 12.54
N GLN A 94 1.71 6.20 12.60
CA GLN A 94 2.43 5.62 13.75
C GLN A 94 1.69 5.78 15.11
N ILE A 95 0.39 6.12 15.05
CA ILE A 95 -0.53 6.12 16.19
C ILE A 95 -1.20 4.75 16.27
N ASP A 96 -1.85 4.34 15.16
CA ASP A 96 -2.41 3.00 15.02
C ASP A 96 -1.28 2.02 14.71
N VAL A 97 -1.30 0.84 15.30
CA VAL A 97 -0.36 -0.21 14.92
C VAL A 97 -0.71 -0.75 13.53
N CYS A 98 0.24 -0.64 12.61
CA CYS A 98 0.16 -1.16 11.25
C CYS A 98 1.57 -1.56 10.79
N TYR A 99 1.91 -2.83 10.93
CA TYR A 99 3.22 -3.35 10.57
C TYR A 99 3.34 -3.57 9.08
N LEU A 100 4.19 -2.78 8.41
CA LEU A 100 4.28 -2.72 6.95
C LEU A 100 5.25 -3.72 6.33
N MET A 101 6.06 -4.44 7.12
CA MET A 101 7.06 -5.36 6.57
C MET A 101 6.47 -6.46 5.68
N PRO A 102 5.32 -7.08 6.02
CA PRO A 102 4.67 -8.03 5.10
C PRO A 102 4.40 -7.43 3.73
N MET A 103 3.86 -6.20 3.67
CA MET A 103 3.62 -5.49 2.42
C MET A 103 4.94 -5.21 1.65
N PHE A 104 6.00 -4.80 2.34
CA PHE A 104 7.28 -4.55 1.67
C PHE A 104 7.88 -5.83 1.07
N LYS A 105 7.71 -6.98 1.74
CA LYS A 105 8.11 -8.28 1.19
C LYS A 105 7.27 -8.66 -0.04
N GLU A 106 5.93 -8.49 0.02
CA GLU A 106 5.04 -8.66 -1.14
C GLU A 106 5.50 -7.81 -2.35
N VAL A 107 5.86 -6.55 -2.10
CA VAL A 107 6.36 -5.64 -3.15
C VAL A 107 7.64 -6.18 -3.79
N LEU A 108 8.60 -6.63 -2.97
CA LEU A 108 9.88 -7.13 -3.46
C LEU A 108 9.75 -8.44 -4.24
N GLU A 109 8.80 -9.28 -3.87
CA GLU A 109 8.55 -10.59 -4.47
C GLU A 109 7.61 -10.52 -5.69
N TYR A 110 7.01 -9.35 -5.96
CA TYR A 110 6.10 -9.18 -7.09
C TYR A 110 6.80 -9.43 -8.42
N HIS A 111 6.19 -10.29 -9.25
CA HIS A 111 6.65 -10.62 -10.61
C HIS A 111 6.13 -9.61 -11.62
N THR A 112 7.04 -8.88 -12.24
CA THR A 112 6.71 -7.92 -13.30
C THR A 112 6.52 -8.56 -14.65
N TYR A 113 7.07 -9.76 -14.87
CA TYR A 113 7.17 -10.49 -16.15
C TYR A 113 8.01 -9.78 -17.21
N CYS A 114 8.79 -8.79 -16.82
CA CYS A 114 9.61 -8.01 -17.75
C CYS A 114 10.63 -8.88 -18.52
N THR A 115 11.12 -9.98 -17.94
CA THR A 115 12.07 -10.89 -18.60
C THR A 115 11.44 -11.71 -19.72
N ASN A 116 10.12 -11.88 -19.74
CA ASN A 116 9.40 -12.56 -20.81
C ASN A 116 9.30 -11.71 -22.09
N HIS A 117 9.53 -10.40 -21.97
CA HIS A 117 9.37 -9.42 -23.05
C HIS A 117 10.66 -8.63 -23.26
N PRO A 118 11.77 -9.29 -23.70
CA PRO A 118 13.06 -8.64 -23.88
C PRO A 118 13.00 -7.64 -25.04
N GLU A 119 13.59 -6.45 -24.83
CA GLU A 119 13.81 -5.45 -25.87
C GLU A 119 15.26 -5.57 -26.41
N GLU A 120 15.53 -5.20 -27.67
CA GLU A 120 16.84 -5.34 -28.32
C GLU A 120 18.00 -4.65 -27.59
N ASP A 121 17.75 -3.56 -26.88
CA ASP A 121 18.76 -2.80 -26.10
C ASP A 121 18.42 -2.80 -24.60
N ASP A 122 18.24 -3.98 -24.04
CA ASP A 122 17.86 -4.15 -22.67
C ASP A 122 19.06 -4.17 -21.72
N ARG A 123 19.35 -3.05 -21.07
CA ARG A 123 20.50 -2.93 -20.15
C ARG A 123 20.29 -3.68 -18.82
N GLN A 124 19.07 -4.10 -18.52
CA GLN A 124 18.75 -4.80 -17.27
C GLN A 124 18.81 -6.33 -17.40
N GLN A 125 19.00 -6.86 -18.62
CA GLN A 125 18.98 -8.31 -18.87
C GLN A 125 20.12 -9.09 -18.24
N ALA A 126 21.23 -8.48 -17.91
CA ALA A 126 22.40 -9.22 -17.46
C ALA A 126 22.23 -9.74 -16.02
N GLY A 127 21.43 -10.78 -15.83
CA GLY A 127 21.32 -11.57 -14.61
C GLY A 127 20.27 -11.10 -13.61
N ALA A 128 19.40 -10.17 -13.96
CA ALA A 128 18.27 -9.77 -13.11
C ALA A 128 17.06 -10.68 -13.41
N GLY A 129 16.42 -11.18 -12.36
CA GLY A 129 15.10 -11.79 -12.46
C GLY A 129 14.02 -10.78 -12.78
N ASP A 130 12.78 -11.21 -12.81
CA ASP A 130 11.61 -10.36 -13.05
C ASP A 130 10.92 -9.85 -11.77
N GLN A 131 11.40 -10.25 -10.60
CA GLN A 131 10.90 -9.75 -9.33
C GLN A 131 11.44 -8.36 -9.06
N VAL A 132 10.65 -7.54 -8.36
CA VAL A 132 11.06 -6.17 -7.99
C VAL A 132 12.40 -6.16 -7.26
N LYS A 133 12.64 -7.10 -6.34
CA LYS A 133 13.93 -7.22 -5.63
C LYS A 133 15.12 -7.37 -6.58
N ASP A 134 14.97 -8.12 -7.66
CA ASP A 134 16.01 -8.35 -8.64
C ASP A 134 16.28 -7.11 -9.50
N ILE A 135 15.21 -6.42 -9.88
CA ILE A 135 15.25 -5.17 -10.64
C ILE A 135 15.99 -4.08 -9.87
N VAL A 136 15.69 -3.92 -8.56
CA VAL A 136 16.30 -2.87 -7.73
C VAL A 136 17.66 -3.26 -7.17
N SER A 137 17.99 -4.54 -7.03
CA SER A 137 19.29 -5.01 -6.52
C SER A 137 20.39 -5.01 -7.57
N GLY A 138 20.04 -5.16 -8.86
CA GLY A 138 21.00 -5.34 -9.96
C GLY A 138 21.94 -4.15 -10.21
N ARG A 139 21.58 -2.93 -9.81
CA ARG A 139 22.34 -1.70 -10.12
C ARG A 139 22.29 -0.63 -9.02
N THR A 140 21.68 -0.87 -7.90
CA THR A 140 21.35 0.18 -6.97
C THR A 140 22.30 0.33 -5.81
N PHE A 141 22.38 1.56 -5.35
CA PHE A 141 22.94 1.99 -4.08
C PHE A 141 22.34 1.27 -2.85
N GLY A 142 21.30 0.50 -3.01
CA GLY A 142 20.80 -0.48 -2.05
C GLY A 142 21.64 -1.74 -1.94
N ASN A 143 22.60 -1.94 -2.81
CA ASN A 143 23.57 -3.01 -2.66
C ASN A 143 24.32 -2.82 -1.33
N GLN A 144 24.51 -3.90 -0.58
CA GLN A 144 25.15 -4.01 0.75
C GLN A 144 26.44 -3.19 0.96
N LYS A 145 27.01 -2.62 -0.07
CA LYS A 145 28.18 -1.74 -0.04
C LYS A 145 27.88 -0.27 0.24
N SER A 146 26.64 0.18 0.13
CA SER A 146 26.29 1.60 0.31
C SER A 146 26.15 2.04 1.76
N GLY A 147 26.59 1.26 2.72
CA GLY A 147 26.91 1.74 4.06
C GLY A 147 25.92 2.67 4.76
N ILE A 148 24.64 2.69 4.38
CA ILE A 148 23.60 3.28 5.20
C ILE A 148 23.34 2.32 6.38
N LYS A 149 24.37 2.15 7.17
CA LYS A 149 24.24 1.71 8.55
C LYS A 149 23.73 2.90 9.36
N GLY A 150 22.56 3.40 9.01
CA GLY A 150 21.84 4.29 9.89
C GLY A 150 21.35 3.47 11.07
N LYS A 151 21.70 3.92 12.29
CA LYS A 151 21.17 3.38 13.55
C LYS A 151 19.66 3.60 13.72
N THR A 152 18.92 3.77 12.66
CA THR A 152 17.50 4.12 12.64
C THR A 152 16.69 2.90 12.29
N CYS A 153 16.15 2.26 13.29
CA CYS A 153 15.19 1.17 13.24
C CYS A 153 15.71 -0.15 12.60
N PRO A 154 16.07 -1.15 13.42
CA PRO A 154 16.47 -2.49 12.95
C PRO A 154 15.44 -3.12 11.99
N LEU A 155 14.14 -2.87 12.19
CA LEU A 155 13.04 -3.32 11.33
C LEU A 155 13.22 -2.97 9.85
N PHE A 156 13.99 -1.92 9.54
CA PHE A 156 14.13 -1.41 8.17
C PHE A 156 15.40 -1.89 7.46
N CYS A 157 16.48 -2.15 8.20
CA CYS A 157 17.71 -2.63 7.58
C CYS A 157 17.55 -4.04 7.01
N ASP A 158 16.58 -4.79 7.51
CA ASP A 158 16.39 -6.21 7.20
C ASP A 158 15.32 -6.51 6.14
N PHE A 159 14.63 -5.49 5.60
CA PHE A 159 13.58 -5.75 4.62
C PHE A 159 14.12 -6.32 3.28
N LEU A 160 15.39 -6.07 2.94
CA LEU A 160 16.08 -6.65 1.79
C LEU A 160 16.79 -7.98 2.11
N THR A 161 16.73 -8.44 3.36
CA THR A 161 17.34 -9.70 3.77
C THR A 161 16.46 -10.90 3.44
N GLU A 162 17.01 -12.11 3.58
CA GLU A 162 16.26 -13.37 3.46
C GLU A 162 15.34 -13.63 4.67
N LEU A 163 15.42 -12.82 5.73
CA LEU A 163 14.57 -12.96 6.91
C LEU A 163 13.10 -12.72 6.55
N SER A 164 12.23 -13.53 7.11
CA SER A 164 10.79 -13.32 7.03
C SER A 164 10.34 -12.09 7.85
N SER A 165 9.17 -11.55 7.55
CA SER A 165 8.60 -10.44 8.33
C SER A 165 8.44 -10.80 9.81
N GLU A 166 8.13 -12.05 10.12
CA GLU A 166 8.00 -12.56 11.50
C GLU A 166 9.36 -12.60 12.21
N GLU A 167 10.42 -13.12 11.56
CA GLU A 167 11.76 -13.14 12.13
C GLU A 167 12.28 -11.73 12.42
N ILE A 168 12.05 -10.78 11.52
CA ILE A 168 12.40 -9.37 11.71
C ILE A 168 11.64 -8.78 12.90
N ALA A 169 10.34 -9.03 13.01
CA ALA A 169 9.52 -8.57 14.14
C ALA A 169 10.01 -9.18 15.46
N LYS A 170 10.40 -10.45 15.45
CA LYS A 170 10.90 -11.17 16.62
C LYS A 170 12.23 -10.64 17.12
N GLU A 171 13.17 -10.39 16.22
CA GLU A 171 14.45 -9.75 16.55
C GLU A 171 14.24 -8.35 17.12
N TRP A 172 13.40 -7.54 16.47
CA TRP A 172 13.08 -6.20 16.94
C TRP A 172 12.44 -6.20 18.34
N ALA A 173 11.48 -7.10 18.60
CA ALA A 173 10.79 -7.17 19.89
C ALA A 173 11.77 -7.51 21.02
N ARG A 174 12.66 -8.50 20.79
CA ARG A 174 13.71 -8.87 21.75
C ARG A 174 14.67 -7.71 22.06
N LEU A 175 15.14 -7.01 21.02
CA LEU A 175 16.08 -5.90 21.16
C LEU A 175 15.44 -4.64 21.78
N THR A 176 14.15 -4.46 21.62
CA THR A 176 13.44 -3.25 22.06
C THR A 176 12.95 -3.35 23.49
N PHE A 177 12.43 -4.52 23.89
CA PHE A 177 11.71 -4.66 25.15
C PHE A 177 12.49 -5.45 26.21
N ASP A 178 13.55 -6.17 25.82
CA ASP A 178 14.36 -7.01 26.74
C ASP A 178 13.46 -7.85 27.67
N THR A 179 12.56 -8.64 27.08
CA THR A 179 11.50 -9.36 27.77
C THR A 179 11.56 -10.86 27.48
N ASP A 180 10.70 -11.63 28.16
CA ASP A 180 10.59 -13.08 27.96
C ASP A 180 9.93 -13.45 26.61
N GLU A 181 10.16 -14.68 26.14
CA GLU A 181 9.73 -15.17 24.83
C GLU A 181 8.20 -15.15 24.66
N GLU A 182 7.40 -15.37 25.70
CA GLU A 182 5.95 -15.34 25.60
C GLU A 182 5.43 -13.91 25.32
N ALA A 183 6.08 -12.91 25.94
CA ALA A 183 5.79 -11.51 25.65
C ALA A 183 6.24 -11.14 24.22
N VAL A 184 7.42 -11.62 23.78
CA VAL A 184 7.91 -11.47 22.40
C VAL A 184 6.89 -12.06 21.41
N ASP A 185 6.46 -13.31 21.62
CA ASP A 185 5.50 -13.96 20.72
C ASP A 185 4.15 -13.20 20.66
N THR A 186 3.70 -12.64 21.79
CA THR A 186 2.49 -11.80 21.82
C THR A 186 2.66 -10.53 21.00
N ILE A 187 3.79 -9.84 21.15
CA ILE A 187 4.11 -8.62 20.37
C ILE A 187 4.19 -8.94 18.88
N VAL A 188 4.88 -10.01 18.52
CA VAL A 188 5.04 -10.45 17.13
C VAL A 188 3.69 -10.78 16.51
N LYS A 189 2.83 -11.50 17.23
CA LYS A 189 1.47 -11.80 16.75
C LYS A 189 0.69 -10.52 16.46
N ILE A 190 0.69 -9.56 17.39
CA ILE A 190 0.03 -8.26 17.18
C ILE A 190 0.57 -7.56 15.94
N LEU A 191 1.90 -7.50 15.76
CA LEU A 191 2.51 -6.88 14.60
C LEU A 191 2.08 -7.56 13.30
N MET A 192 2.18 -8.89 13.22
CA MET A 192 1.87 -9.65 12.01
C MET A 192 0.39 -9.53 11.59
N GLU A 193 -0.54 -9.43 12.55
CA GLU A 193 -1.97 -9.28 12.28
C GLU A 193 -2.37 -7.83 11.98
N SER A 194 -1.61 -6.85 12.50
CA SER A 194 -2.01 -5.44 12.57
C SER A 194 -2.34 -4.79 11.22
N ARG A 195 -1.58 -5.10 10.14
CA ARG A 195 -1.86 -4.53 8.82
C ARG A 195 -3.19 -5.02 8.25
N ALA A 196 -3.47 -6.31 8.35
CA ALA A 196 -4.73 -6.87 7.88
C ALA A 196 -5.93 -6.31 8.67
N VAL A 197 -5.78 -6.16 9.98
CA VAL A 197 -6.79 -5.54 10.85
C VAL A 197 -7.00 -4.08 10.48
N TYR A 198 -5.92 -3.32 10.26
CA TYR A 198 -5.99 -1.93 9.83
C TYR A 198 -6.71 -1.78 8.48
N GLU A 199 -6.37 -2.62 7.49
CA GLU A 199 -7.02 -2.65 6.18
C GLU A 199 -8.53 -2.94 6.30
N LYS A 200 -8.92 -3.92 7.13
CA LYS A 200 -10.32 -4.28 7.35
C LYS A 200 -11.17 -3.11 7.84
N TYR A 201 -10.72 -2.37 8.85
CA TYR A 201 -11.54 -1.29 9.40
C TYR A 201 -11.39 0.04 8.67
N THR A 202 -10.45 0.17 7.72
CA THR A 202 -10.25 1.39 6.92
C THR A 202 -10.68 1.23 5.48
N SER A 203 -9.88 0.57 4.65
CA SER A 203 -9.98 0.62 3.19
C SER A 203 -9.74 -0.74 2.53
N PRO A 204 -10.63 -1.73 2.73
CA PRO A 204 -10.49 -3.05 2.15
C PRO A 204 -10.64 -3.05 0.63
N LEU A 205 -10.19 -4.12 -0.03
CA LEU A 205 -10.38 -4.39 -1.47
C LEU A 205 -9.72 -3.37 -2.41
N GLY A 206 -8.70 -2.64 -1.95
CA GLY A 206 -7.98 -1.65 -2.77
C GLY A 206 -8.69 -0.30 -2.89
N ILE A 207 -9.67 -0.02 -2.06
CA ILE A 207 -10.23 1.32 -1.90
C ILE A 207 -9.15 2.26 -1.32
N GLY A 208 -9.08 3.48 -1.80
CA GLY A 208 -8.16 4.49 -1.29
C GLY A 208 -8.83 5.82 -0.96
N TRP A 209 -8.09 6.68 -0.26
CA TRP A 209 -8.43 8.08 -0.06
C TRP A 209 -9.70 8.36 0.75
N MET A 210 -10.08 7.47 1.65
CA MET A 210 -11.16 7.72 2.62
C MET A 210 -10.65 8.33 3.93
N VAL A 211 -9.45 8.89 3.92
CA VAL A 211 -8.84 9.59 5.05
C VAL A 211 -9.18 11.08 5.05
N THR A 212 -9.03 11.72 6.20
CA THR A 212 -9.26 13.17 6.35
C THR A 212 -8.32 13.97 5.44
N PRO A 213 -8.84 14.82 4.53
CA PRO A 213 -8.04 15.60 3.60
C PRO A 213 -7.01 16.49 4.30
N GLY A 214 -5.76 16.44 3.79
CA GLY A 214 -4.65 17.27 4.26
C GLY A 214 -4.06 16.83 5.60
N PHE A 215 -4.77 16.02 6.38
CA PHE A 215 -4.28 15.46 7.64
C PHE A 215 -3.93 13.96 7.51
N HIS A 216 -4.70 13.21 6.70
CA HIS A 216 -4.51 11.81 6.33
C HIS A 216 -4.65 10.79 7.48
N TYR A 217 -5.13 11.22 8.64
CA TYR A 217 -5.49 10.36 9.77
C TYR A 217 -6.98 10.51 10.09
N GLY A 218 -7.62 9.42 10.45
CA GLY A 218 -9.07 9.36 10.68
C GLY A 218 -9.90 9.27 9.40
N CYS A 219 -11.16 8.89 9.58
CA CYS A 219 -12.08 8.64 8.47
C CYS A 219 -12.66 9.93 7.90
N SER A 220 -12.73 10.00 6.57
CA SER A 220 -13.51 11.00 5.84
C SER A 220 -13.88 10.43 4.47
N VAL A 221 -14.98 9.69 4.41
CA VAL A 221 -15.39 8.92 3.21
C VAL A 221 -15.65 9.79 1.99
N ASP A 222 -16.07 11.02 2.16
CA ASP A 222 -16.41 11.99 1.10
C ASP A 222 -15.61 13.29 1.18
N GLY A 223 -14.62 13.39 2.07
CA GLY A 223 -13.87 14.61 2.31
C GLY A 223 -13.13 15.15 1.08
N TYR A 224 -12.76 14.31 0.14
CA TYR A 224 -12.15 14.69 -1.13
C TYR A 224 -13.16 15.03 -2.24
N GLU A 225 -14.46 14.78 -2.06
CA GLU A 225 -15.48 14.90 -3.10
C GLU A 225 -15.55 16.31 -3.69
N TYR A 226 -15.41 17.33 -2.85
CA TYR A 226 -15.48 18.73 -3.26
C TYR A 226 -14.11 19.41 -3.39
N SER A 227 -13.03 18.65 -3.21
CA SER A 227 -11.68 19.14 -3.41
C SER A 227 -11.27 19.04 -4.87
N ARG A 228 -10.22 19.78 -5.25
CA ARG A 228 -9.61 19.65 -6.58
C ARG A 228 -9.05 18.25 -6.87
N TRP A 229 -8.87 17.44 -5.82
CA TRP A 229 -8.36 16.07 -5.93
C TRP A 229 -9.46 15.07 -6.27
N GLY A 230 -10.74 15.38 -5.94
CA GLY A 230 -11.91 14.54 -6.15
C GLY A 230 -11.97 13.31 -5.27
N THR A 231 -13.02 12.51 -5.43
CA THR A 231 -13.14 11.21 -4.78
C THR A 231 -12.42 10.14 -5.60
N TYR A 232 -11.53 9.41 -4.95
CA TYR A 232 -10.76 8.35 -5.61
C TYR A 232 -11.46 7.00 -5.61
N HIS A 233 -12.44 6.78 -4.73
CA HIS A 233 -13.21 5.53 -4.68
C HIS A 233 -14.42 5.51 -5.61
N ARG A 234 -14.82 6.66 -6.16
CA ARG A 234 -15.92 6.84 -7.13
C ARG A 234 -17.21 6.08 -6.79
N ALA A 235 -17.59 6.10 -5.51
CA ALA A 235 -18.82 5.47 -5.07
C ALA A 235 -20.05 6.25 -5.53
N ASP A 236 -20.97 5.57 -6.19
CA ASP A 236 -22.28 6.09 -6.59
C ASP A 236 -23.41 5.14 -6.15
N HIS A 237 -24.62 5.29 -6.69
CA HIS A 237 -25.74 4.42 -6.38
C HIS A 237 -25.68 3.05 -7.08
N LEU A 238 -24.79 2.88 -8.05
CA LEU A 238 -24.61 1.64 -8.81
C LEU A 238 -23.52 0.75 -8.23
N GLY A 239 -22.43 1.37 -7.72
CA GLY A 239 -21.28 0.63 -7.25
C GLY A 239 -20.17 1.51 -6.68
N ILE A 240 -19.00 0.93 -6.58
CA ILE A 240 -17.81 1.53 -6.01
C ILE A 240 -16.55 1.04 -6.73
N GLY A 241 -15.50 1.86 -6.71
CA GLY A 241 -14.21 1.59 -7.35
C GLY A 241 -14.01 2.37 -8.63
N VAL A 242 -12.84 2.25 -9.21
CA VAL A 242 -12.48 2.96 -10.46
C VAL A 242 -12.32 1.93 -11.57
N ASP A 243 -13.03 2.12 -12.68
CA ASP A 243 -12.79 1.29 -13.87
C ASP A 243 -11.46 1.69 -14.51
N ARG A 244 -10.46 0.86 -14.29
CA ARG A 244 -9.09 0.97 -14.81
C ARG A 244 -8.77 -0.05 -15.90
N SER A 245 -9.78 -0.80 -16.36
CA SER A 245 -9.70 -1.68 -17.52
C SER A 245 -9.52 -0.90 -18.82
N SER A 246 -9.42 -1.61 -19.95
CA SER A 246 -9.40 -1.02 -21.31
C SER A 246 -10.67 -0.24 -21.64
N HIS A 247 -11.77 -0.52 -20.98
CA HIS A 247 -13.05 0.17 -21.15
C HIS A 247 -13.12 1.48 -20.33
N GLY A 248 -12.34 1.56 -19.26
CA GLY A 248 -12.24 2.72 -18.38
C GLY A 248 -11.02 3.60 -18.69
N THR A 249 -10.14 3.79 -17.71
CA THR A 249 -8.96 4.65 -17.85
C THR A 249 -7.79 3.99 -18.58
N GLY A 250 -7.81 2.67 -18.76
CA GLY A 250 -6.74 1.90 -19.40
C GLY A 250 -5.47 1.79 -18.58
N TYR A 251 -5.54 1.95 -17.26
CA TYR A 251 -4.36 1.81 -16.40
C TYR A 251 -3.82 0.38 -16.40
N ALA A 252 -4.69 -0.65 -16.45
CA ALA A 252 -4.27 -2.06 -16.48
C ALA A 252 -3.35 -2.39 -17.66
N GLN A 253 -3.47 -1.67 -18.79
CA GLN A 253 -2.59 -1.87 -19.96
C GLN A 253 -1.17 -1.30 -19.78
N GLN A 254 -0.86 -0.63 -18.68
CA GLN A 254 0.50 -0.18 -18.39
C GLN A 254 1.41 -1.31 -17.88
N TYR A 255 0.83 -2.45 -17.53
CA TYR A 255 1.56 -3.66 -17.13
C TYR A 255 1.92 -4.53 -18.33
N TYR A 256 2.87 -5.45 -18.13
CA TYR A 256 3.11 -6.52 -19.09
C TYR A 256 1.88 -7.43 -19.24
N PRO A 257 1.71 -8.09 -20.40
CA PRO A 257 0.48 -8.81 -20.73
C PRO A 257 -0.04 -9.75 -19.65
N GLU A 258 0.84 -10.47 -18.95
CA GLU A 258 0.48 -11.44 -17.91
C GLU A 258 -0.23 -10.78 -16.72
N ASN A 259 0.26 -9.63 -16.28
CA ASN A 259 -0.39 -8.84 -15.23
C ASN A 259 -1.56 -8.02 -15.78
N ALA A 260 -1.43 -7.48 -16.99
CA ALA A 260 -2.51 -6.73 -17.63
C ALA A 260 -3.78 -7.59 -17.79
N GLU A 261 -3.65 -8.83 -18.27
CA GLU A 261 -4.76 -9.79 -18.40
C GLU A 261 -5.41 -10.12 -17.04
N LYS A 262 -4.59 -10.25 -16.01
CA LYS A 262 -5.06 -10.49 -14.64
C LYS A 262 -5.86 -9.32 -14.09
N TYR A 263 -5.44 -8.08 -14.36
CA TYR A 263 -6.09 -6.86 -13.88
C TYR A 263 -7.24 -6.35 -14.77
N GLU A 264 -7.36 -6.85 -15.98
CA GLU A 264 -8.40 -6.43 -16.94
C GLU A 264 -9.79 -6.98 -16.60
N ASP A 265 -9.85 -8.18 -16.05
CA ASP A 265 -11.10 -8.91 -15.78
C ASP A 265 -11.38 -8.93 -14.27
N PRO A 266 -12.51 -8.36 -13.80
CA PRO A 266 -12.85 -8.36 -12.38
C PRO A 266 -12.95 -9.77 -11.75
N ALA A 267 -13.24 -10.80 -12.57
CA ALA A 267 -13.29 -12.18 -12.10
C ALA A 267 -11.90 -12.82 -11.91
N LYS A 268 -10.85 -12.25 -12.51
CA LYS A 268 -9.45 -12.69 -12.39
C LYS A 268 -8.63 -11.79 -11.48
N CYS A 269 -9.09 -10.56 -11.27
CA CYS A 269 -8.40 -9.57 -10.44
C CYS A 269 -8.30 -10.08 -8.99
N PRO A 270 -7.12 -9.97 -8.33
CA PRO A 270 -7.01 -10.24 -6.90
C PRO A 270 -8.04 -9.42 -6.12
N GLU A 271 -8.81 -10.06 -5.25
CA GLU A 271 -9.91 -9.38 -4.55
C GLU A 271 -9.43 -8.20 -3.71
N GLU A 272 -8.24 -8.30 -3.14
CA GLU A 272 -7.61 -7.20 -2.38
C GLU A 272 -7.33 -5.95 -3.22
N LEU A 273 -7.37 -6.04 -4.56
CA LEU A 273 -7.19 -4.94 -5.50
C LEU A 273 -8.44 -4.66 -6.36
N LEU A 274 -9.53 -5.36 -6.10
CA LEU A 274 -10.73 -5.35 -6.95
C LEU A 274 -11.27 -3.94 -7.19
N LEU A 275 -11.40 -3.14 -6.13
CA LEU A 275 -11.95 -1.79 -6.20
C LEU A 275 -10.93 -0.73 -6.65
N PHE A 276 -9.65 -1.10 -6.63
CA PHE A 276 -8.64 -0.30 -7.30
C PHE A 276 -8.79 -0.37 -8.83
N PHE A 277 -8.99 -1.58 -9.38
CA PHE A 277 -9.02 -1.80 -10.82
C PHE A 277 -10.41 -1.69 -11.47
N HIS A 278 -11.49 -1.89 -10.70
CA HIS A 278 -12.83 -2.01 -11.26
C HIS A 278 -13.86 -1.21 -10.50
N HIS A 279 -14.87 -0.69 -11.23
CA HIS A 279 -16.09 -0.17 -10.65
C HIS A 279 -17.11 -1.30 -10.54
N ILE A 280 -17.36 -1.74 -9.30
CA ILE A 280 -18.09 -2.98 -9.01
C ILE A 280 -19.46 -2.69 -8.39
N PRO A 281 -20.54 -3.31 -8.88
CA PRO A 281 -21.87 -3.21 -8.25
C PRO A 281 -21.88 -3.75 -6.81
N TYR A 282 -22.65 -3.11 -5.94
CA TYR A 282 -22.76 -3.52 -4.52
C TYR A 282 -23.25 -4.97 -4.33
N THR A 283 -23.96 -5.52 -5.31
CA THR A 283 -24.47 -6.91 -5.28
C THR A 283 -23.49 -7.93 -5.88
N TRP A 284 -22.34 -7.50 -6.38
CA TRP A 284 -21.29 -8.39 -6.90
C TRP A 284 -20.93 -9.46 -5.86
N LYS A 285 -20.76 -10.70 -6.33
CA LYS A 285 -20.38 -11.80 -5.45
C LYS A 285 -18.88 -12.01 -5.47
N LEU A 286 -18.27 -11.88 -4.29
CA LEU A 286 -16.88 -12.22 -4.06
C LEU A 286 -16.66 -13.74 -4.08
N SER A 287 -15.43 -14.20 -4.08
CA SER A 287 -15.07 -15.63 -4.07
C SER A 287 -15.69 -16.39 -2.90
N SER A 288 -15.88 -15.72 -1.78
CA SER A 288 -16.60 -16.24 -0.60
C SER A 288 -18.10 -16.47 -0.83
N GLY A 289 -18.67 -15.96 -1.93
CA GLY A 289 -20.12 -15.96 -2.20
C GLY A 289 -20.85 -14.79 -1.54
N GLN A 290 -20.18 -13.98 -0.72
CA GLN A 290 -20.74 -12.80 -0.06
C GLN A 290 -20.90 -11.67 -1.07
N SER A 291 -21.93 -10.80 -0.89
CA SER A 291 -22.04 -9.59 -1.69
C SER A 291 -20.99 -8.56 -1.30
N LEU A 292 -20.55 -7.74 -2.25
CA LEU A 292 -19.58 -6.67 -2.02
C LEU A 292 -20.00 -5.76 -0.84
N ILE A 293 -21.26 -5.34 -0.82
CA ILE A 293 -21.74 -4.46 0.25
C ILE A 293 -21.72 -5.15 1.62
N GLN A 294 -22.09 -6.44 1.68
CA GLN A 294 -22.05 -7.18 2.92
C GLN A 294 -20.61 -7.39 3.40
N TYR A 295 -19.69 -7.63 2.48
CA TYR A 295 -18.27 -7.71 2.82
C TYR A 295 -17.74 -6.37 3.39
N ILE A 296 -18.14 -5.23 2.81
CA ILE A 296 -17.75 -3.91 3.34
C ILE A 296 -18.24 -3.77 4.78
N TYR A 297 -19.50 -4.10 5.07
CA TYR A 297 -20.03 -4.05 6.43
C TYR A 297 -19.26 -4.99 7.37
N ASP A 298 -19.12 -6.25 6.98
CA ASP A 298 -18.46 -7.25 7.81
C ASP A 298 -17.00 -6.89 8.08
N SER A 299 -16.27 -6.48 7.06
CA SER A 299 -14.87 -6.07 7.19
C SER A 299 -14.68 -4.97 8.25
N HIS A 300 -15.55 -3.95 8.26
CA HIS A 300 -15.42 -2.85 9.21
C HIS A 300 -15.83 -3.25 10.63
N PHE A 301 -16.84 -4.11 10.80
CA PHE A 301 -17.18 -4.63 12.11
C PHE A 301 -16.11 -5.59 12.66
N GLU A 302 -15.66 -6.54 11.86
CA GLU A 302 -14.62 -7.50 12.23
C GLU A 302 -13.28 -6.80 12.52
N GLY A 303 -12.88 -5.83 11.67
CA GLY A 303 -11.65 -5.08 11.87
C GLY A 303 -11.64 -4.30 13.19
N TYR A 304 -12.77 -3.73 13.59
CA TYR A 304 -12.91 -3.11 14.90
C TYR A 304 -12.79 -4.13 16.05
N GLU A 305 -13.48 -5.27 15.96
CA GLU A 305 -13.43 -6.34 16.97
C GLU A 305 -12.01 -6.95 17.09
N GLU A 306 -11.32 -7.13 15.96
CA GLU A 306 -9.94 -7.61 15.94
C GLU A 306 -8.97 -6.58 16.54
N ALA A 307 -9.19 -5.28 16.32
CA ALA A 307 -8.41 -4.22 17.00
C ALA A 307 -8.61 -4.25 18.52
N GLU A 308 -9.85 -4.47 18.99
CA GLU A 308 -10.12 -4.71 20.43
C GLU A 308 -9.35 -5.94 20.95
N GLY A 309 -9.30 -7.01 20.15
CA GLY A 309 -8.54 -8.23 20.46
C GLY A 309 -7.05 -7.94 20.62
N MET A 310 -6.45 -7.16 19.71
CA MET A 310 -5.04 -6.77 19.80
C MET A 310 -4.77 -5.91 21.05
N ALA A 311 -5.60 -4.92 21.33
CA ALA A 311 -5.47 -4.07 22.53
C ALA A 311 -5.55 -4.90 23.81
N LYS A 312 -6.47 -5.87 23.88
CA LYS A 312 -6.60 -6.81 25.01
C LYS A 312 -5.39 -7.71 25.16
N ALA A 313 -4.84 -8.23 24.05
CA ALA A 313 -3.61 -9.03 24.08
C ALA A 313 -2.43 -8.19 24.60
N PHE A 314 -2.30 -6.95 24.14
CA PHE A 314 -1.27 -6.03 24.61
C PHE A 314 -1.41 -5.70 26.10
N ALA A 315 -2.63 -5.50 26.60
CA ALA A 315 -2.88 -5.24 28.01
C ALA A 315 -2.36 -6.37 28.94
N GLY A 316 -2.28 -7.60 28.44
CA GLY A 316 -1.67 -8.73 29.12
C GLY A 316 -0.16 -8.62 29.34
N LEU A 317 0.51 -7.68 28.67
CA LEU A 317 1.95 -7.43 28.80
C LEU A 317 2.31 -6.47 29.95
N LYS A 318 1.34 -6.01 30.73
CA LYS A 318 1.59 -5.12 31.88
C LYS A 318 2.58 -5.74 32.86
N GLY A 319 3.65 -4.99 33.15
CA GLY A 319 4.73 -5.45 34.04
C GLY A 319 5.71 -6.44 33.42
N ARG A 320 5.55 -6.78 32.11
CA ARG A 320 6.47 -7.66 31.37
C ARG A 320 7.36 -6.90 30.40
N ILE A 321 7.03 -5.67 30.08
CA ILE A 321 7.82 -4.75 29.27
C ILE A 321 8.06 -3.46 30.07
N PRO A 322 9.04 -2.59 29.68
CA PRO A 322 9.28 -1.32 30.35
C PRO A 322 8.01 -0.48 30.50
N GLU A 323 7.77 0.06 31.69
CA GLU A 323 6.53 0.77 32.03
C GLU A 323 6.25 1.97 31.12
N ASP A 324 7.29 2.74 30.77
CA ASP A 324 7.14 3.89 29.87
C ASP A 324 6.65 3.45 28.48
N SER A 325 7.18 2.33 27.96
CA SER A 325 6.75 1.74 26.70
C SER A 325 5.32 1.21 26.80
N TYR A 326 5.01 0.51 27.90
CA TYR A 326 3.68 -0.02 28.14
C TYR A 326 2.62 1.11 28.17
N SER A 327 2.88 2.16 28.94
CA SER A 327 1.95 3.28 29.07
C SER A 327 1.74 4.00 27.73
N ASN A 328 2.81 4.30 27.00
CA ASN A 328 2.72 4.97 25.69
C ASN A 328 1.95 4.13 24.67
N ILE A 329 2.22 2.82 24.58
CA ILE A 329 1.55 1.94 23.62
C ILE A 329 0.08 1.72 24.02
N SER A 330 -0.22 1.60 25.32
CA SER A 330 -1.61 1.51 25.81
C SER A 330 -2.44 2.72 25.39
N GLU A 331 -1.91 3.92 25.55
CA GLU A 331 -2.57 5.17 25.15
C GLU A 331 -2.82 5.22 23.63
N ARG A 332 -1.88 4.71 22.82
CA ARG A 332 -2.06 4.58 21.37
C ARG A 332 -3.13 3.56 20.99
N PHE A 333 -3.23 2.44 21.69
CA PHE A 333 -4.33 1.49 21.48
C PHE A 333 -5.70 2.10 21.80
N GLU A 334 -5.81 2.93 22.84
CA GLU A 334 -7.06 3.65 23.12
C GLU A 334 -7.45 4.58 21.96
N LEU A 335 -6.49 5.32 21.40
CA LEU A 335 -6.70 6.17 20.22
C LEU A 335 -7.06 5.33 18.98
N GLN A 336 -6.37 4.21 18.75
CA GLN A 336 -6.68 3.30 17.64
C GLN A 336 -8.09 2.73 17.73
N LEU A 337 -8.54 2.32 18.91
CA LEU A 337 -9.91 1.82 19.11
C LEU A 337 -10.97 2.89 18.84
N GLN A 338 -10.70 4.13 19.25
CA GLN A 338 -11.57 5.24 18.91
C GLN A 338 -11.61 5.46 17.39
N ASN A 339 -10.45 5.50 16.74
CA ASN A 339 -10.31 5.66 15.29
C ASN A 339 -11.01 4.53 14.54
N ALA A 340 -10.77 3.26 14.90
CA ALA A 340 -11.39 2.10 14.27
C ALA A 340 -12.93 2.10 14.39
N ARG A 341 -13.45 2.55 15.53
CA ARG A 341 -14.90 2.72 15.73
C ARG A 341 -15.46 3.80 14.79
N GLU A 342 -14.79 4.94 14.69
CA GLU A 342 -15.20 6.03 13.79
C GLU A 342 -15.20 5.57 12.33
N TRP A 343 -14.18 4.84 11.90
CA TRP A 343 -14.12 4.25 10.56
C TRP A 343 -15.29 3.29 10.33
N ARG A 344 -15.52 2.33 11.22
CA ARG A 344 -16.63 1.38 11.14
C ARG A 344 -17.97 2.08 10.95
N ASP A 345 -18.25 3.07 11.78
CA ASP A 345 -19.55 3.73 11.80
C ASP A 345 -19.73 4.65 10.57
N GLN A 346 -18.72 5.44 10.22
CA GLN A 346 -18.79 6.35 9.07
C GLN A 346 -18.83 5.61 7.73
N VAL A 347 -17.98 4.60 7.53
CA VAL A 347 -17.92 3.87 6.26
C VAL A 347 -19.19 3.05 6.05
N ASN A 348 -19.65 2.31 7.05
CA ASN A 348 -20.88 1.53 6.94
C ASN A 348 -22.10 2.42 6.68
N SER A 349 -22.21 3.54 7.38
CA SER A 349 -23.28 4.54 7.17
C SER A 349 -23.24 5.13 5.77
N TYR A 350 -22.06 5.49 5.27
CA TYR A 350 -21.89 6.04 3.93
C TYR A 350 -22.33 5.06 2.84
N PHE A 351 -21.84 3.81 2.89
CA PHE A 351 -22.18 2.83 1.87
C PHE A 351 -23.62 2.31 1.99
N PHE A 352 -24.20 2.29 3.18
CA PHE A 352 -25.64 2.06 3.32
C PHE A 352 -26.46 3.16 2.61
N ARG A 353 -26.11 4.43 2.79
CA ARG A 353 -26.78 5.54 2.09
C ARG A 353 -26.60 5.49 0.57
N LYS A 354 -25.42 5.04 0.08
CA LYS A 354 -25.15 4.92 -1.37
C LYS A 354 -25.90 3.76 -1.99
N SER A 355 -25.87 2.58 -1.36
CA SER A 355 -26.44 1.34 -1.91
C SER A 355 -27.94 1.17 -1.63
N GLY A 356 -28.42 1.68 -0.50
CA GLY A 356 -29.76 1.38 0.01
C GLY A 356 -29.95 -0.07 0.47
N ILE A 357 -28.88 -0.87 0.56
CA ILE A 357 -28.91 -2.29 0.93
C ILE A 357 -28.59 -2.43 2.41
N PRO A 358 -29.48 -2.99 3.24
CA PRO A 358 -29.24 -3.17 4.66
C PRO A 358 -28.22 -4.28 4.93
N ASP A 359 -27.63 -4.24 6.13
CA ASP A 359 -26.77 -5.32 6.64
C ASP A 359 -27.59 -6.61 6.82
N GLU A 360 -27.16 -7.71 6.21
CA GLU A 360 -27.80 -9.03 6.31
C GLU A 360 -27.80 -9.58 7.74
N LYS A 361 -26.85 -9.17 8.57
CA LYS A 361 -26.72 -9.56 9.98
C LYS A 361 -27.55 -8.68 10.94
N GLY A 362 -28.20 -7.62 10.42
CA GLY A 362 -29.08 -6.75 11.20
C GLY A 362 -28.34 -5.91 12.26
N ARG A 363 -27.03 -5.67 12.10
CA ARG A 363 -26.28 -4.81 13.00
C ARG A 363 -26.68 -3.35 12.81
N THR A 364 -26.52 -2.56 13.86
CA THR A 364 -26.83 -1.13 13.77
C THR A 364 -25.82 -0.40 12.89
N ILE A 365 -26.33 0.25 11.84
CA ILE A 365 -25.61 1.19 10.98
C ILE A 365 -26.26 2.57 11.27
N TYR A 366 -25.45 3.57 11.62
CA TYR A 366 -25.91 4.90 12.08
C TYR A 366 -26.10 5.90 10.93
#